data_10e6ca55c2aabae96daa02a4e57a9fce
#
_entry.id   10e6ca55c2aabae96daa02a4e57a9fce
#
_cell.length_a   1.000
_cell.length_b   1.000
_cell.length_c   1.000
_cell.angle_alpha   90.00
_cell.angle_beta   90.00
_cell.angle_gamma   90.00
#
_symmetry.space_group_name_H-M   'P 1'
#
loop_
_entity.id
_entity.type
_entity.pdbx_description
1 polymer ?
#
loop_
_entity_poly.entity_id
_entity_poly.type
_entity_poly.pdbx_seq_one_letter_code
_entity_poly.pdbx_strand_id
1 'polypeptide(L)'
;MIRINNTWIKIALLNFLIVATLGTFLRFAFIKELTWMDYLHFQTAHWHLAVFGWIYQAMYVFIIGAFLTPEQQAQKKYHTLFWLNQTLIIIVFLTLITKGYSFFSVDEDICFVVLIGGFVFSILKDLKISSGSNRLISNEFLKIAFFFLLLSFLGIISIIPIELLFSAKRSIFYYLSSQFFLHFQYNGWFIFGILSLFFKMIENYGIKINTDKFRQFKRLLLAAALITYFLNIYWGYPGHLVFLWIASLGGGMIQITALFIVRKDISMIFGELKPHLNSVTAVLMKFAYISFCIKLILQVVIAYPDLASVALTIRNYTIAYFHLVFLCIASVFLFAWNVQFNKLKLIQKNSNTGIYVFSFSILSVELLLFLQGTLLWIGVGFMTFYYELIFLLTLGIPISIVLIIFQNIKHSNFGDINK
;
A
#
# COMPACT_ATOMS: atom_id res chain seq x y z
N MET A 1 23.32 -3.40 9.83
CA MET A 1 23.22 -3.38 8.34
C MET A 1 21.89 -3.99 7.94
N ILE A 2 21.09 -3.31 7.12
CA ILE A 2 19.81 -3.81 6.63
C ILE A 2 20.06 -4.99 5.69
N ARG A 3 19.34 -6.10 5.90
CA ARG A 3 19.43 -7.32 5.07
C ARG A 3 18.05 -7.68 4.55
N ILE A 4 17.94 -8.03 3.26
CA ILE A 4 16.69 -8.44 2.63
C ILE A 4 16.82 -9.91 2.23
N ASN A 5 15.77 -10.69 2.52
CA ASN A 5 15.68 -12.06 2.04
C ASN A 5 15.29 -12.06 0.55
N ASN A 6 16.24 -12.41 -0.31
CA ASN A 6 16.06 -12.34 -1.76
C ASN A 6 14.96 -13.28 -2.29
N THR A 7 14.79 -14.45 -1.68
CA THR A 7 13.74 -15.40 -2.09
C THR A 7 12.35 -14.83 -1.75
N TRP A 8 12.18 -14.30 -0.55
CA TRP A 8 10.91 -13.79 -0.11
C TRP A 8 10.47 -12.55 -0.89
N ILE A 9 11.40 -11.63 -1.19
CA ILE A 9 11.04 -10.46 -2.00
C ILE A 9 10.73 -10.83 -3.46
N LYS A 10 11.38 -11.85 -4.03
CA LYS A 10 11.03 -12.37 -5.38
C LYS A 10 9.62 -12.95 -5.39
N ILE A 11 9.21 -13.66 -4.33
CA ILE A 11 7.84 -14.17 -4.18
C ILE A 11 6.83 -13.03 -4.09
N ALA A 12 7.11 -12.00 -3.30
CA ALA A 12 6.25 -10.82 -3.23
C ALA A 12 6.14 -10.10 -4.60
N LEU A 13 7.24 -10.00 -5.36
CA LEU A 13 7.23 -9.45 -6.73
C LEU A 13 6.44 -10.32 -7.71
N LEU A 14 6.46 -11.65 -7.55
CA LEU A 14 5.65 -12.56 -8.36
C LEU A 14 4.15 -12.36 -8.04
N ASN A 15 3.79 -12.25 -6.78
CA ASN A 15 2.42 -11.89 -6.38
C ASN A 15 2.01 -10.56 -7.02
N PHE A 16 2.89 -9.55 -7.02
CA PHE A 16 2.61 -8.26 -7.65
C PHE A 16 2.44 -8.37 -9.16
N LEU A 17 3.21 -9.23 -9.83
CA LEU A 17 3.03 -9.51 -11.26
C LEU A 17 1.62 -10.08 -11.52
N ILE A 18 1.15 -11.02 -10.70
CA ILE A 18 -0.21 -11.57 -10.81
C ILE A 18 -1.25 -10.47 -10.60
N VAL A 19 -1.10 -9.61 -9.56
CA VAL A 19 -1.97 -8.45 -9.32
C VAL A 19 -2.05 -7.55 -10.56
N ALA A 20 -0.91 -7.16 -11.12
CA ALA A 20 -0.85 -6.29 -12.29
C ALA A 20 -1.50 -6.92 -13.52
N THR A 21 -1.31 -8.22 -13.72
CA THR A 21 -1.93 -8.99 -14.79
C THR A 21 -3.44 -9.05 -14.64
N LEU A 22 -3.97 -9.30 -13.42
CA LEU A 22 -5.41 -9.25 -13.15
C LEU A 22 -5.98 -7.86 -13.43
N GLY A 23 -5.29 -6.79 -12.98
CA GLY A 23 -5.68 -5.42 -13.27
C GLY A 23 -5.77 -5.12 -14.77
N THR A 24 -4.84 -5.68 -15.55
CA THR A 24 -4.86 -5.56 -17.01
C THR A 24 -6.04 -6.30 -17.63
N PHE A 25 -6.37 -7.52 -17.18
CA PHE A 25 -7.58 -8.22 -17.63
C PHE A 25 -8.86 -7.48 -17.29
N LEU A 26 -8.95 -6.89 -16.09
CA LEU A 26 -10.10 -6.06 -15.70
C LEU A 26 -10.29 -4.84 -16.61
N ARG A 27 -9.21 -4.27 -17.17
CA ARG A 27 -9.31 -3.20 -18.18
C ARG A 27 -9.69 -3.74 -19.55
N PHE A 28 -9.12 -4.86 -19.95
CA PHE A 28 -9.42 -5.49 -21.24
C PHE A 28 -10.89 -5.93 -21.36
N ALA A 29 -11.50 -6.34 -20.26
CA ALA A 29 -12.91 -6.73 -20.22
C ALA A 29 -13.90 -5.61 -20.64
N PHE A 30 -13.47 -4.34 -20.61
CA PHE A 30 -14.27 -3.21 -21.16
C PHE A 30 -14.10 -3.03 -22.67
N ILE A 31 -13.09 -3.66 -23.30
CA ILE A 31 -12.85 -3.62 -24.74
C ILE A 31 -13.52 -4.82 -25.42
N LYS A 32 -13.38 -5.99 -24.79
CA LYS A 32 -13.89 -7.25 -25.30
C LYS A 32 -14.42 -8.11 -24.17
N GLU A 33 -15.62 -8.64 -24.35
CA GLU A 33 -16.20 -9.59 -23.41
C GLU A 33 -15.33 -10.84 -23.29
N LEU A 34 -15.08 -11.24 -22.06
CA LEU A 34 -14.31 -12.45 -21.71
C LEU A 34 -15.26 -13.46 -21.04
N THR A 35 -15.83 -14.36 -21.83
CA THR A 35 -16.87 -15.32 -21.39
C THR A 35 -16.41 -16.30 -20.32
N TRP A 36 -15.10 -16.49 -20.18
CA TRP A 36 -14.47 -17.35 -19.17
C TRP A 36 -14.17 -16.64 -17.84
N MET A 37 -14.37 -15.31 -17.80
CA MET A 37 -14.00 -14.46 -16.67
C MET A 37 -15.23 -13.89 -15.96
N ASP A 38 -15.41 -14.20 -14.68
CA ASP A 38 -16.32 -13.41 -13.84
C ASP A 38 -15.60 -12.13 -13.36
N TYR A 39 -16.13 -10.97 -13.77
CA TYR A 39 -15.50 -9.68 -13.48
C TYR A 39 -15.39 -9.40 -11.98
N LEU A 40 -16.41 -9.73 -11.18
CA LEU A 40 -16.43 -9.48 -9.74
C LEU A 40 -15.46 -10.38 -8.99
N HIS A 41 -15.34 -11.65 -9.41
CA HIS A 41 -14.36 -12.58 -8.86
C HIS A 41 -12.93 -12.08 -9.11
N PHE A 42 -12.61 -11.69 -10.34
CA PHE A 42 -11.30 -11.15 -10.70
C PHE A 42 -10.99 -9.84 -9.98
N GLN A 43 -11.97 -8.93 -9.85
CA GLN A 43 -11.83 -7.69 -9.11
C GLN A 43 -11.53 -7.96 -7.64
N THR A 44 -12.24 -8.91 -7.03
CA THR A 44 -12.04 -9.26 -5.62
C THR A 44 -10.68 -9.91 -5.41
N ALA A 45 -10.29 -10.86 -6.26
CA ALA A 45 -8.97 -11.48 -6.22
C ALA A 45 -7.83 -10.46 -6.41
N HIS A 46 -8.02 -9.49 -7.33
CA HIS A 46 -7.06 -8.43 -7.60
C HIS A 46 -6.75 -7.59 -6.34
N TRP A 47 -7.78 -7.07 -5.66
CA TRP A 47 -7.53 -6.23 -4.50
C TRP A 47 -7.02 -7.01 -3.28
N HIS A 48 -7.50 -8.24 -3.03
CA HIS A 48 -6.98 -9.10 -1.97
C HIS A 48 -5.48 -9.40 -2.17
N LEU A 49 -5.11 -9.79 -3.39
CA LEU A 49 -3.73 -10.10 -3.70
C LEU A 49 -2.85 -8.83 -3.66
N ALA A 50 -3.38 -7.65 -4.00
CA ALA A 50 -2.66 -6.38 -3.88
C ALA A 50 -2.33 -6.04 -2.42
N VAL A 51 -3.29 -6.22 -1.50
CA VAL A 51 -3.11 -5.95 -0.07
C VAL A 51 -2.19 -6.97 0.58
N PHE A 52 -2.54 -8.25 0.49
CA PHE A 52 -1.88 -9.31 1.26
C PHE A 52 -0.70 -9.93 0.51
N GLY A 53 -0.83 -10.14 -0.80
CA GLY A 53 0.20 -10.79 -1.62
C GLY A 53 1.36 -9.88 -1.98
N TRP A 54 1.11 -8.58 -2.19
CA TRP A 54 2.16 -7.64 -2.54
C TRP A 54 2.57 -6.76 -1.38
N ILE A 55 1.74 -5.81 -0.95
CA ILE A 55 2.19 -4.78 0.00
C ILE A 55 2.53 -5.39 1.36
N TYR A 56 1.65 -6.25 1.92
CA TYR A 56 1.93 -6.88 3.19
C TYR A 56 3.18 -7.77 3.13
N GLN A 57 3.32 -8.62 2.10
CA GLN A 57 4.48 -9.49 1.96
C GLN A 57 5.79 -8.71 1.78
N ALA A 58 5.81 -7.67 0.96
CA ALA A 58 6.99 -6.82 0.79
C ALA A 58 7.36 -6.10 2.10
N MET A 59 6.36 -5.54 2.80
CA MET A 59 6.58 -4.90 4.09
C MET A 59 7.04 -5.89 5.16
N TYR A 60 6.50 -7.12 5.17
CA TYR A 60 6.97 -8.21 6.03
C TYR A 60 8.48 -8.42 5.87
N VAL A 61 8.94 -8.57 4.62
CA VAL A 61 10.36 -8.80 4.31
C VAL A 61 11.21 -7.61 4.73
N PHE A 62 10.77 -6.40 4.43
CA PHE A 62 11.55 -5.19 4.71
C PHE A 62 11.58 -4.84 6.20
N ILE A 63 10.50 -5.06 6.93
CA ILE A 63 10.46 -4.87 8.39
C ILE A 63 11.41 -5.85 9.08
N ILE A 64 11.36 -7.12 8.74
CA ILE A 64 12.31 -8.12 9.29
C ILE A 64 13.74 -7.70 8.99
N GLY A 65 14.04 -7.35 7.74
CA GLY A 65 15.38 -6.96 7.30
C GLY A 65 15.92 -5.67 7.93
N ALA A 66 15.03 -4.74 8.27
CA ALA A 66 15.38 -3.43 8.80
C ALA A 66 15.45 -3.38 10.32
N PHE A 67 14.58 -4.11 11.01
CA PHE A 67 14.36 -3.94 12.45
C PHE A 67 14.94 -5.08 13.31
N LEU A 68 15.21 -6.24 12.74
CA LEU A 68 15.72 -7.40 13.47
C LEU A 68 17.22 -7.61 13.26
N THR A 69 17.89 -8.16 14.27
CA THR A 69 19.29 -8.61 14.14
C THR A 69 19.39 -9.83 13.22
N PRO A 70 20.58 -10.15 12.66
CA PRO A 70 20.76 -11.34 11.82
C PRO A 70 20.33 -12.64 12.50
N GLU A 71 20.58 -12.77 13.80
CA GLU A 71 20.21 -13.93 14.61
C GLU A 71 18.70 -14.06 14.77
N GLN A 72 18.00 -12.92 14.96
CA GLN A 72 16.55 -12.88 15.03
C GLN A 72 15.92 -13.20 13.67
N GLN A 73 16.47 -12.65 12.57
CA GLN A 73 16.00 -12.94 11.20
C GLN A 73 16.09 -14.43 10.86
N ALA A 74 17.10 -15.13 11.38
CA ALA A 74 17.32 -16.56 11.17
C ALA A 74 16.35 -17.47 11.97
N GLN A 75 15.54 -16.92 12.87
CA GLN A 75 14.62 -17.72 13.67
C GLN A 75 13.55 -18.40 12.82
N LYS A 76 13.33 -19.69 13.05
CA LYS A 76 12.37 -20.54 12.32
C LYS A 76 10.96 -19.93 12.26
N LYS A 77 10.52 -19.22 13.32
CA LYS A 77 9.18 -18.62 13.39
C LYS A 77 8.87 -17.66 12.23
N TYR A 78 9.84 -16.80 11.83
CA TYR A 78 9.65 -15.87 10.71
C TYR A 78 9.59 -16.59 9.37
N HIS A 79 10.39 -17.63 9.22
CA HIS A 79 10.34 -18.46 8.02
C HIS A 79 9.00 -19.19 7.90
N THR A 80 8.54 -19.79 9.00
CA THR A 80 7.25 -20.50 9.04
C THR A 80 6.09 -19.54 8.77
N LEU A 81 6.04 -18.37 9.43
CA LEU A 81 4.99 -17.37 9.23
C LEU A 81 4.94 -16.86 7.78
N PHE A 82 6.11 -16.63 7.15
CA PHE A 82 6.16 -16.22 5.75
C PHE A 82 5.51 -17.26 4.82
N TRP A 83 5.89 -18.54 4.96
CA TRP A 83 5.40 -19.60 4.09
C TRP A 83 3.94 -19.95 4.36
N LEU A 84 3.49 -19.95 5.61
CA LEU A 84 2.07 -20.14 5.93
C LEU A 84 1.22 -19.03 5.32
N ASN A 85 1.67 -17.77 5.43
CA ASN A 85 0.97 -16.64 4.84
C ASN A 85 0.98 -16.73 3.30
N GLN A 86 2.09 -17.14 2.66
CA GLN A 86 2.14 -17.32 1.22
C GLN A 86 1.23 -18.45 0.74
N THR A 87 1.16 -19.56 1.47
CA THR A 87 0.24 -20.64 1.17
C THR A 87 -1.22 -20.18 1.26
N LEU A 88 -1.55 -19.43 2.31
CA LEU A 88 -2.88 -18.86 2.48
C LEU A 88 -3.24 -17.90 1.35
N ILE A 89 -2.31 -17.02 0.94
CA ILE A 89 -2.48 -16.11 -0.22
C ILE A 89 -2.85 -16.89 -1.48
N ILE A 90 -2.17 -18.02 -1.76
CA ILE A 90 -2.45 -18.85 -2.94
C ILE A 90 -3.84 -19.48 -2.84
N ILE A 91 -4.20 -20.02 -1.68
CA ILE A 91 -5.51 -20.64 -1.45
C ILE A 91 -6.61 -19.61 -1.67
N VAL A 92 -6.53 -18.44 -1.00
CA VAL A 92 -7.50 -17.36 -1.12
C VAL A 92 -7.61 -16.87 -2.58
N PHE A 93 -6.49 -16.68 -3.25
CA PHE A 93 -6.49 -16.28 -4.66
C PHE A 93 -7.26 -17.26 -5.53
N LEU A 94 -7.02 -18.58 -5.38
CA LEU A 94 -7.72 -19.62 -6.14
C LEU A 94 -9.20 -19.71 -5.79
N THR A 95 -9.55 -19.55 -4.52
CA THR A 95 -10.95 -19.51 -4.07
C THR A 95 -11.68 -18.31 -4.66
N LEU A 96 -11.10 -17.10 -4.56
CA LEU A 96 -11.74 -15.88 -5.04
C LEU A 96 -11.93 -15.87 -6.55
N ILE A 97 -10.94 -16.32 -7.33
CA ILE A 97 -11.02 -16.30 -8.79
C ILE A 97 -12.04 -17.32 -9.33
N THR A 98 -12.26 -18.44 -8.60
CA THR A 98 -13.16 -19.52 -9.04
C THR A 98 -14.56 -19.43 -8.45
N LYS A 99 -14.70 -19.03 -7.19
CA LYS A 99 -15.97 -19.04 -6.43
C LYS A 99 -16.42 -17.64 -6.00
N GLY A 100 -15.57 -16.62 -6.18
CA GLY A 100 -15.81 -15.28 -5.65
C GLY A 100 -15.78 -15.24 -4.11
N TYR A 101 -16.27 -14.14 -3.54
CA TYR A 101 -16.39 -14.00 -2.09
C TYR A 101 -17.58 -14.84 -1.59
N SER A 102 -17.28 -15.89 -0.88
CA SER A 102 -18.23 -16.91 -0.38
C SER A 102 -18.03 -17.15 1.12
N PHE A 103 -18.84 -18.03 1.70
CA PHE A 103 -18.72 -18.44 3.09
C PHE A 103 -17.28 -18.91 3.45
N PHE A 104 -16.61 -19.63 2.56
CA PHE A 104 -15.22 -20.07 2.76
C PHE A 104 -14.22 -18.90 2.86
N SER A 105 -14.51 -17.76 2.26
CA SER A 105 -13.64 -16.57 2.35
C SER A 105 -13.59 -16.00 3.76
N VAL A 106 -14.59 -16.22 4.59
CA VAL A 106 -14.63 -15.80 5.99
C VAL A 106 -13.58 -16.57 6.82
N ASP A 107 -13.49 -17.89 6.63
CA ASP A 107 -12.51 -18.72 7.33
C ASP A 107 -11.08 -18.33 6.91
N GLU A 108 -10.88 -18.02 5.64
CA GLU A 108 -9.62 -17.54 5.07
C GLU A 108 -9.21 -16.21 5.68
N ASP A 109 -10.14 -15.26 5.83
CA ASP A 109 -9.90 -13.96 6.46
C ASP A 109 -9.51 -14.10 7.95
N ILE A 110 -10.14 -15.03 8.69
CA ILE A 110 -9.76 -15.33 10.08
C ILE A 110 -8.33 -15.90 10.13
N CYS A 111 -7.96 -16.77 9.20
CA CYS A 111 -6.59 -17.28 9.12
C CYS A 111 -5.57 -16.15 8.89
N PHE A 112 -5.87 -15.17 8.06
CA PHE A 112 -5.01 -13.98 7.90
C PHE A 112 -4.87 -13.21 9.21
N VAL A 113 -5.96 -12.96 9.93
CA VAL A 113 -5.94 -12.27 11.24
C VAL A 113 -4.99 -12.97 12.22
N VAL A 114 -5.07 -14.30 12.30
CA VAL A 114 -4.25 -15.11 13.22
C VAL A 114 -2.77 -15.07 12.80
N LEU A 115 -2.45 -15.30 11.52
CA LEU A 115 -1.07 -15.31 11.03
C LEU A 115 -0.40 -13.94 11.15
N ILE A 116 -1.11 -12.88 10.78
CA ILE A 116 -0.62 -11.50 10.85
C ILE A 116 -0.51 -11.05 12.31
N GLY A 117 -1.45 -11.42 13.18
CA GLY A 117 -1.36 -11.20 14.62
C GLY A 117 -0.13 -11.88 15.24
N GLY A 118 0.16 -13.12 14.84
CA GLY A 118 1.36 -13.86 15.22
C GLY A 118 2.66 -13.17 14.76
N PHE A 119 2.68 -12.60 13.55
CA PHE A 119 3.79 -11.81 13.05
C PHE A 119 4.00 -10.54 13.88
N VAL A 120 2.95 -9.76 14.10
CA VAL A 120 3.00 -8.52 14.89
C VAL A 120 3.51 -8.80 16.31
N PHE A 121 2.96 -9.82 16.97
CA PHE A 121 3.39 -10.23 18.31
C PHE A 121 4.87 -10.61 18.33
N SER A 122 5.32 -11.41 17.36
CA SER A 122 6.71 -11.87 17.26
C SER A 122 7.69 -10.70 17.06
N ILE A 123 7.38 -9.77 16.18
CA ILE A 123 8.21 -8.57 15.94
C ILE A 123 8.26 -7.69 17.20
N LEU A 124 7.10 -7.39 17.82
CA LEU A 124 7.07 -6.53 19.00
C LEU A 124 7.84 -7.13 20.18
N LYS A 125 7.79 -8.46 20.35
CA LYS A 125 8.59 -9.19 21.36
C LYS A 125 10.08 -9.04 21.09
N ASP A 126 10.52 -9.28 19.85
CA ASP A 126 11.94 -9.25 19.50
C ASP A 126 12.50 -7.82 19.48
N LEU A 127 11.71 -6.83 19.09
CA LEU A 127 12.06 -5.41 19.19
C LEU A 127 12.29 -4.97 20.64
N LYS A 128 11.46 -5.44 21.58
CA LYS A 128 11.60 -5.12 23.01
C LYS A 128 12.94 -5.63 23.55
N ILE A 129 13.39 -6.78 23.08
CA ILE A 129 14.67 -7.38 23.48
C ILE A 129 15.86 -6.58 22.91
N SER A 130 15.74 -6.13 21.63
CA SER A 130 16.85 -5.49 20.89
C SER A 130 17.02 -3.99 21.20
N SER A 131 15.94 -3.28 21.57
CA SER A 131 15.94 -1.81 21.58
C SER A 131 16.52 -1.18 22.85
N GLY A 132 16.74 -1.92 23.94
CA GLY A 132 17.18 -1.33 25.21
C GLY A 132 16.30 -0.10 25.59
N SER A 133 16.95 0.97 26.08
CA SER A 133 16.27 2.22 26.46
C SER A 133 16.07 3.23 25.32
N ASN A 134 16.64 2.99 24.12
CA ASN A 134 16.60 3.96 23.01
C ASN A 134 15.25 3.97 22.30
N ARG A 135 14.50 5.06 22.47
CA ARG A 135 13.22 5.33 21.80
C ARG A 135 13.45 5.88 20.38
N LEU A 136 13.81 5.01 19.44
CA LEU A 136 13.97 5.37 18.04
C LEU A 136 12.61 5.77 17.42
N ILE A 137 12.61 6.82 16.62
CA ILE A 137 11.39 7.31 15.93
C ILE A 137 10.83 6.23 15.00
N SER A 138 11.68 5.50 14.29
CA SER A 138 11.26 4.39 13.43
C SER A 138 10.44 3.34 14.18
N ASN A 139 10.86 2.96 15.39
CA ASN A 139 10.14 2.00 16.23
C ASN A 139 8.78 2.54 16.69
N GLU A 140 8.68 3.85 16.94
CA GLU A 140 7.42 4.48 17.33
C GLU A 140 6.41 4.45 16.18
N PHE A 141 6.85 4.74 14.94
CA PHE A 141 6.01 4.62 13.74
C PHE A 141 5.60 3.17 13.44
N LEU A 142 6.52 2.22 13.61
CA LEU A 142 6.23 0.80 13.39
C LEU A 142 5.16 0.27 14.37
N LYS A 143 5.21 0.67 15.64
CA LYS A 143 4.18 0.30 16.62
C LYS A 143 2.79 0.84 16.24
N ILE A 144 2.72 2.06 15.72
CA ILE A 144 1.45 2.65 15.23
C ILE A 144 0.99 1.92 13.96
N ALA A 145 1.90 1.57 13.05
CA ALA A 145 1.56 0.78 11.88
C ALA A 145 0.92 -0.55 12.28
N PHE A 146 1.50 -1.26 13.23
CA PHE A 146 0.94 -2.51 13.76
C PHE A 146 -0.38 -2.31 14.51
N PHE A 147 -0.53 -1.21 15.24
CA PHE A 147 -1.81 -0.86 15.85
C PHE A 147 -2.90 -0.73 14.78
N PHE A 148 -2.66 0.00 13.70
CA PHE A 148 -3.64 0.15 12.63
C PHE A 148 -3.87 -1.14 11.83
N LEU A 149 -2.84 -1.96 11.64
CA LEU A 149 -2.96 -3.26 11.01
C LEU A 149 -3.93 -4.15 11.78
N LEU A 150 -3.76 -4.24 13.11
CA LEU A 150 -4.66 -5.02 13.97
C LEU A 150 -6.05 -4.37 14.09
N LEU A 151 -6.11 -3.05 14.20
CA LEU A 151 -7.37 -2.31 14.26
C LEU A 151 -8.22 -2.56 13.00
N SER A 152 -7.59 -2.56 11.82
CA SER A 152 -8.30 -2.77 10.56
C SER A 152 -9.04 -4.11 10.51
N PHE A 153 -8.51 -5.15 11.14
CA PHE A 153 -9.13 -6.47 11.18
C PHE A 153 -10.46 -6.50 11.92
N LEU A 154 -10.74 -5.54 12.79
CA LEU A 154 -12.09 -5.41 13.38
C LEU A 154 -13.15 -5.20 12.30
N GLY A 155 -12.80 -4.52 11.19
CA GLY A 155 -13.68 -4.40 10.03
C GLY A 155 -14.01 -5.76 9.41
N ILE A 156 -13.01 -6.61 9.16
CA ILE A 156 -13.24 -7.96 8.63
C ILE A 156 -14.03 -8.82 9.61
N ILE A 157 -13.62 -8.84 10.88
CA ILE A 157 -14.28 -9.64 11.92
C ILE A 157 -15.75 -9.23 12.07
N SER A 158 -16.08 -7.95 11.92
CA SER A 158 -17.47 -7.48 12.01
C SER A 158 -18.33 -7.85 10.80
N ILE A 159 -17.74 -8.13 9.63
CA ILE A 159 -18.48 -8.64 8.46
C ILE A 159 -19.10 -10.02 8.74
N ILE A 160 -18.41 -10.88 9.51
CA ILE A 160 -18.85 -12.25 9.81
C ILE A 160 -20.27 -12.30 10.41
N PRO A 161 -20.56 -11.64 11.55
CA PRO A 161 -21.92 -11.67 12.10
C PRO A 161 -22.92 -10.94 11.19
N ILE A 162 -22.51 -9.94 10.42
CA ILE A 162 -23.40 -9.24 9.49
C ILE A 162 -23.89 -10.19 8.38
N GLU A 163 -23.02 -11.02 7.84
CA GLU A 163 -23.39 -12.01 6.82
C GLU A 163 -24.16 -13.21 7.40
N LEU A 164 -23.67 -13.78 8.49
CA LEU A 164 -24.22 -15.02 9.07
C LEU A 164 -25.57 -14.80 9.77
N LEU A 165 -25.71 -13.71 10.53
CA LEU A 165 -26.90 -13.48 11.36
C LEU A 165 -27.98 -12.69 10.64
N PHE A 166 -27.61 -11.81 9.72
CA PHE A 166 -28.55 -10.87 9.10
C PHE A 166 -28.69 -11.06 7.60
N SER A 167 -27.90 -11.93 6.96
CA SER A 167 -27.85 -12.07 5.48
C SER A 167 -27.73 -10.72 4.74
N ALA A 168 -27.08 -9.76 5.36
CA ALA A 168 -27.16 -8.34 5.03
C ALA A 168 -25.95 -7.85 4.20
N LYS A 169 -25.55 -8.61 3.16
CA LYS A 169 -24.41 -8.28 2.26
C LYS A 169 -24.48 -6.90 1.60
N ARG A 170 -25.65 -6.29 1.54
CA ARG A 170 -25.85 -4.94 0.93
C ARG A 170 -26.24 -3.90 1.98
N SER A 171 -26.06 -4.21 3.27
CA SER A 171 -26.40 -3.26 4.34
C SER A 171 -25.35 -2.17 4.49
N ILE A 172 -25.76 -1.06 5.10
CA ILE A 172 -24.85 0.01 5.54
C ILE A 172 -23.74 -0.51 6.46
N PHE A 173 -24.05 -1.48 7.33
CA PHE A 173 -23.08 -2.08 8.25
C PHE A 173 -22.00 -2.86 7.53
N TYR A 174 -22.36 -3.63 6.48
CA TYR A 174 -21.40 -4.31 5.63
C TYR A 174 -20.46 -3.31 4.94
N TYR A 175 -21.02 -2.24 4.37
CA TYR A 175 -20.25 -1.17 3.76
C TYR A 175 -19.29 -0.53 4.77
N LEU A 176 -19.78 -0.10 5.94
CA LEU A 176 -18.95 0.54 6.97
C LEU A 176 -17.84 -0.38 7.47
N SER A 177 -18.11 -1.67 7.66
CA SER A 177 -17.12 -2.67 8.07
C SER A 177 -16.02 -2.83 7.02
N SER A 178 -16.38 -2.92 5.75
CA SER A 178 -15.43 -3.00 4.63
C SER A 178 -14.59 -1.71 4.54
N GLN A 179 -15.22 -0.54 4.66
CA GLN A 179 -14.52 0.74 4.65
C GLN A 179 -13.63 0.94 5.89
N PHE A 180 -14.01 0.39 7.05
CA PHE A 180 -13.18 0.39 8.24
C PHE A 180 -11.87 -0.37 8.00
N PHE A 181 -11.98 -1.59 7.46
CA PHE A 181 -10.80 -2.36 7.08
C PHE A 181 -9.90 -1.59 6.09
N LEU A 182 -10.45 -1.18 4.97
CA LEU A 182 -9.70 -0.48 3.92
C LEU A 182 -9.07 0.81 4.43
N HIS A 183 -9.83 1.64 5.16
CA HIS A 183 -9.36 2.93 5.67
C HIS A 183 -8.12 2.77 6.57
N PHE A 184 -8.16 1.84 7.53
CA PHE A 184 -7.04 1.64 8.45
C PHE A 184 -5.90 0.83 7.83
N GLN A 185 -6.13 0.08 6.75
CA GLN A 185 -5.06 -0.50 5.95
C GLN A 185 -4.26 0.60 5.24
N TYR A 186 -4.88 1.43 4.41
CA TYR A 186 -4.12 2.36 3.57
C TYR A 186 -3.80 3.70 4.24
N ASN A 187 -4.62 4.25 5.16
CA ASN A 187 -4.27 5.45 5.92
C ASN A 187 -3.45 5.16 7.18
N GLY A 188 -3.57 3.97 7.73
CA GLY A 188 -2.87 3.51 8.92
C GLY A 188 -1.66 2.64 8.60
N TRP A 189 -1.90 1.36 8.36
CA TRP A 189 -0.82 0.37 8.20
C TRP A 189 0.20 0.74 7.12
N PHE A 190 -0.25 1.05 5.90
CA PHE A 190 0.69 1.35 4.80
C PHE A 190 1.47 2.62 5.06
N ILE A 191 0.81 3.71 5.40
CA ILE A 191 1.48 5.01 5.59
C ILE A 191 2.44 4.96 6.77
N PHE A 192 2.01 4.49 7.94
CA PHE A 192 2.90 4.42 9.11
C PHE A 192 4.00 3.37 8.96
N GLY A 193 3.73 2.26 8.26
CA GLY A 193 4.74 1.27 7.92
C GLY A 193 5.82 1.82 6.99
N ILE A 194 5.44 2.54 5.94
CA ILE A 194 6.37 3.23 5.03
C ILE A 194 7.19 4.27 5.80
N LEU A 195 6.54 5.09 6.62
CA LEU A 195 7.23 6.08 7.45
C LEU A 195 8.18 5.41 8.45
N SER A 196 7.82 4.26 9.01
CA SER A 196 8.73 3.51 9.91
C SER A 196 10.00 3.07 9.20
N LEU A 197 9.87 2.55 7.97
CA LEU A 197 11.00 2.19 7.12
C LEU A 197 11.82 3.44 6.72
N PHE A 198 11.17 4.52 6.33
CA PHE A 198 11.85 5.77 6.01
C PHE A 198 12.70 6.29 7.17
N PHE A 199 12.14 6.37 8.39
CA PHE A 199 12.91 6.78 9.57
C PHE A 199 13.99 5.78 9.92
N LYS A 200 13.76 4.48 9.70
CA LYS A 200 14.81 3.46 9.89
C LYS A 200 15.98 3.66 8.94
N MET A 201 15.74 4.09 7.71
CA MET A 201 16.81 4.45 6.77
C MET A 201 17.60 5.66 7.25
N ILE A 202 16.93 6.73 7.71
CA ILE A 202 17.54 7.92 8.28
C ILE A 202 18.47 7.55 9.46
N GLU A 203 17.95 6.74 10.38
CA GLU A 203 18.70 6.25 11.53
C GLU A 203 19.91 5.39 11.11
N ASN A 204 19.76 4.55 10.08
CA ASN A 204 20.84 3.69 9.57
C ASN A 204 22.00 4.50 8.94
N TYR A 205 21.70 5.67 8.37
CA TYR A 205 22.72 6.60 7.84
C TYR A 205 23.23 7.61 8.88
N GLY A 206 22.75 7.54 10.12
CA GLY A 206 23.19 8.42 11.20
C GLY A 206 22.74 9.87 11.08
N ILE A 207 21.73 10.14 10.24
CA ILE A 207 21.19 11.49 10.02
C ILE A 207 20.43 11.94 11.27
N LYS A 208 20.79 13.10 11.80
CA LYS A 208 20.17 13.69 12.99
C LYS A 208 18.87 14.37 12.62
N ILE A 209 17.81 14.09 13.39
CA ILE A 209 16.49 14.68 13.22
C ILE A 209 16.00 15.36 14.51
N ASN A 210 15.13 16.34 14.37
CA ASN A 210 14.41 16.93 15.50
C ASN A 210 13.33 15.96 15.98
N THR A 211 13.66 15.12 16.95
CA THR A 211 12.79 14.05 17.46
C THR A 211 11.45 14.58 17.99
N ASP A 212 11.42 15.78 18.61
CA ASP A 212 10.19 16.32 19.20
C ASP A 212 9.21 16.78 18.12
N LYS A 213 9.69 17.45 17.07
CA LYS A 213 8.86 17.79 15.90
C LYS A 213 8.29 16.54 15.22
N PHE A 214 9.11 15.49 15.04
CA PHE A 214 8.63 14.25 14.42
C PHE A 214 7.71 13.45 15.33
N ARG A 215 7.84 13.55 16.65
CA ARG A 215 6.83 13.02 17.59
C ARG A 215 5.52 13.80 17.52
N GLN A 216 5.58 15.12 17.36
CA GLN A 216 4.38 15.95 17.15
C GLN A 216 3.71 15.57 15.82
N PHE A 217 4.47 15.50 14.72
CA PHE A 217 4.00 15.03 13.42
C PHE A 217 3.30 13.67 13.52
N LYS A 218 3.93 12.71 14.19
CA LYS A 218 3.38 11.37 14.41
C LYS A 218 2.04 11.40 15.15
N ARG A 219 1.93 12.20 16.25
CA ARG A 219 0.69 12.30 17.03
C ARG A 219 -0.44 12.92 16.22
N LEU A 220 -0.16 13.98 15.47
CA LEU A 220 -1.14 14.64 14.61
C LEU A 220 -1.58 13.72 13.48
N LEU A 221 -0.65 13.01 12.85
CA LEU A 221 -0.97 12.08 11.76
C LEU A 221 -1.80 10.89 12.27
N LEU A 222 -1.50 10.38 13.47
CA LEU A 222 -2.29 9.35 14.15
C LEU A 222 -3.73 9.82 14.42
N ALA A 223 -3.88 11.00 15.02
CA ALA A 223 -5.20 11.58 15.28
C ALA A 223 -5.98 11.80 13.98
N ALA A 224 -5.33 12.35 12.97
CA ALA A 224 -5.93 12.56 11.65
C ALA A 224 -6.39 11.24 11.00
N ALA A 225 -5.57 10.17 11.07
CA ALA A 225 -5.94 8.88 10.51
C ALA A 225 -7.19 8.28 11.20
N LEU A 226 -7.37 8.50 12.49
CA LEU A 226 -8.59 8.10 13.22
C LEU A 226 -9.80 8.95 12.82
N ILE A 227 -9.63 10.27 12.81
CA ILE A 227 -10.73 11.23 12.58
C ILE A 227 -11.21 11.19 11.13
N THR A 228 -10.33 11.03 10.15
CA THR A 228 -10.71 10.98 8.73
C THR A 228 -11.56 9.76 8.36
N TYR A 229 -11.69 8.76 9.25
CA TYR A 229 -12.65 7.67 9.06
C TYR A 229 -14.11 8.17 9.06
N PHE A 230 -14.41 9.26 9.73
CA PHE A 230 -15.75 9.87 9.70
C PHE A 230 -16.23 10.21 8.29
N LEU A 231 -15.33 10.42 7.33
CA LEU A 231 -15.69 10.60 5.92
C LEU A 231 -16.39 9.36 5.34
N ASN A 232 -15.92 8.16 5.68
CA ASN A 232 -16.54 6.91 5.23
C ASN A 232 -17.92 6.69 5.87
N ILE A 233 -18.08 7.10 7.14
CA ILE A 233 -19.37 7.07 7.82
C ILE A 233 -20.34 8.07 7.16
N TYR A 234 -19.89 9.29 6.88
CA TYR A 234 -20.68 10.32 6.21
C TYR A 234 -21.16 9.83 4.83
N TRP A 235 -20.30 9.19 4.06
CA TRP A 235 -20.65 8.64 2.75
C TRP A 235 -21.62 7.46 2.84
N GLY A 236 -21.51 6.62 3.84
CA GLY A 236 -22.36 5.46 4.04
C GLY A 236 -23.75 5.80 4.60
N TYR A 237 -23.90 6.95 5.24
CA TYR A 237 -25.14 7.35 5.93
C TYR A 237 -25.86 8.47 5.19
N PRO A 238 -27.06 8.24 4.64
CA PRO A 238 -27.79 9.22 3.84
C PRO A 238 -28.34 10.40 4.64
N GLY A 239 -28.20 10.43 5.96
CA GLY A 239 -28.59 11.54 6.82
C GLY A 239 -27.52 12.63 6.82
N HIS A 240 -27.93 13.91 6.72
CA HIS A 240 -27.04 15.06 6.73
C HIS A 240 -26.43 15.32 8.11
N LEU A 241 -25.54 14.44 8.56
CA LEU A 241 -24.86 14.62 9.86
C LEU A 241 -23.66 15.57 9.66
N VAL A 242 -23.94 16.88 9.72
CA VAL A 242 -22.97 17.96 9.53
C VAL A 242 -21.71 17.78 10.39
N PHE A 243 -21.83 17.23 11.58
CA PHE A 243 -20.68 16.99 12.45
C PHE A 243 -19.68 15.96 11.87
N LEU A 244 -20.15 14.95 11.13
CA LEU A 244 -19.26 13.98 10.46
C LEU A 244 -18.42 14.63 9.39
N TRP A 245 -19.03 15.52 8.61
CA TRP A 245 -18.33 16.32 7.63
C TRP A 245 -17.29 17.24 8.27
N ILE A 246 -17.68 18.02 9.30
CA ILE A 246 -16.77 18.91 10.03
C ILE A 246 -15.60 18.10 10.63
N ALA A 247 -15.88 16.96 11.24
CA ALA A 247 -14.84 16.08 11.77
C ALA A 247 -13.88 15.60 10.67
N SER A 248 -14.40 15.16 9.52
CA SER A 248 -13.59 14.71 8.38
C SER A 248 -12.69 15.81 7.85
N LEU A 249 -13.25 17.02 7.67
CA LEU A 249 -12.48 18.21 7.27
C LEU A 249 -11.42 18.56 8.30
N GLY A 250 -11.77 18.56 9.58
CA GLY A 250 -10.84 18.77 10.70
C GLY A 250 -9.68 17.74 10.68
N GLY A 251 -9.99 16.47 10.50
CA GLY A 251 -8.98 15.42 10.33
C GLY A 251 -8.05 15.68 9.14
N GLY A 252 -8.62 16.08 8.00
CA GLY A 252 -7.85 16.49 6.81
C GLY A 252 -6.92 17.67 7.09
N MET A 253 -7.40 18.71 7.78
CA MET A 253 -6.60 19.87 8.15
C MET A 253 -5.49 19.53 9.16
N ILE A 254 -5.75 18.64 10.11
CA ILE A 254 -4.74 18.17 11.07
C ILE A 254 -3.56 17.50 10.33
N GLN A 255 -3.79 16.65 9.32
CA GLN A 255 -2.70 16.01 8.60
C GLN A 255 -1.91 17.00 7.72
N ILE A 256 -2.55 18.01 7.12
CA ILE A 256 -1.85 19.08 6.42
C ILE A 256 -0.97 19.89 7.39
N THR A 257 -1.51 20.23 8.56
CA THR A 257 -0.77 20.90 9.63
C THR A 257 0.43 20.07 10.08
N ALA A 258 0.25 18.75 10.26
CA ALA A 258 1.33 17.83 10.61
C ALA A 258 2.47 17.91 9.58
N LEU A 259 2.15 17.84 8.29
CA LEU A 259 3.14 17.95 7.23
C LEU A 259 3.83 19.33 7.22
N PHE A 260 3.07 20.40 7.44
CA PHE A 260 3.60 21.76 7.45
C PHE A 260 4.64 21.96 8.57
N ILE A 261 4.43 21.39 9.76
CA ILE A 261 5.37 21.47 10.90
C ILE A 261 6.74 20.90 10.52
N VAL A 262 6.79 19.79 9.79
CA VAL A 262 8.04 19.07 9.47
C VAL A 262 8.60 19.38 8.08
N ARG A 263 7.96 20.23 7.26
CA ARG A 263 8.33 20.45 5.84
C ARG A 263 9.79 20.88 5.64
N LYS A 264 10.32 21.75 6.52
CA LYS A 264 11.72 22.21 6.46
C LYS A 264 12.67 21.09 6.86
N ASP A 265 12.33 20.35 7.92
CA ASP A 265 13.13 19.23 8.39
C ASP A 265 13.15 18.10 7.35
N ILE A 266 12.05 17.81 6.67
CA ILE A 266 12.00 16.83 5.56
C ILE A 266 12.90 17.28 4.41
N SER A 267 12.88 18.58 4.04
CA SER A 267 13.75 19.10 2.98
C SER A 267 15.25 18.96 3.32
N MET A 268 15.63 19.23 4.57
CA MET A 268 17.00 19.01 5.06
C MET A 268 17.36 17.52 5.02
N ILE A 269 16.48 16.63 5.51
CA ILE A 269 16.70 15.19 5.49
C ILE A 269 16.92 14.68 4.06
N PHE A 270 16.13 15.12 3.08
CA PHE A 270 16.35 14.73 1.68
C PHE A 270 17.70 15.23 1.15
N GLY A 271 18.14 16.43 1.58
CA GLY A 271 19.47 16.94 1.26
C GLY A 271 20.60 16.08 1.82
N GLU A 272 20.50 15.70 3.10
CA GLU A 272 21.46 14.84 3.79
C GLU A 272 21.43 13.37 3.32
N LEU A 273 20.25 12.86 2.92
CA LEU A 273 20.12 11.52 2.36
C LEU A 273 20.69 11.40 0.94
N LYS A 274 20.63 12.46 0.14
CA LYS A 274 20.99 12.43 -1.29
C LYS A 274 22.36 11.81 -1.57
N PRO A 275 23.46 12.10 -0.82
CA PRO A 275 24.75 11.44 -1.03
C PRO A 275 24.77 9.93 -0.76
N HIS A 276 23.84 9.44 0.05
CA HIS A 276 23.74 8.04 0.45
C HIS A 276 22.82 7.21 -0.47
N LEU A 277 22.00 7.87 -1.29
CA LEU A 277 21.04 7.22 -2.18
C LEU A 277 21.61 7.10 -3.59
N ASN A 278 21.31 5.97 -4.25
CA ASN A 278 21.48 5.94 -5.68
C ASN A 278 20.44 6.84 -6.37
N SER A 279 20.74 7.27 -7.60
CA SER A 279 19.89 8.25 -8.33
C SER A 279 18.45 7.78 -8.52
N VAL A 280 18.24 6.50 -8.77
CA VAL A 280 16.91 5.92 -8.97
C VAL A 280 16.12 5.92 -7.66
N THR A 281 16.74 5.50 -6.55
CA THR A 281 16.11 5.55 -5.22
C THR A 281 15.69 6.99 -4.87
N ALA A 282 16.55 7.98 -5.11
CA ALA A 282 16.24 9.38 -4.83
C ALA A 282 15.01 9.87 -5.61
N VAL A 283 14.91 9.51 -6.90
CA VAL A 283 13.77 9.87 -7.76
C VAL A 283 12.49 9.19 -7.26
N LEU A 284 12.53 7.89 -6.99
CA LEU A 284 11.37 7.14 -6.52
C LEU A 284 10.88 7.64 -5.15
N MET A 285 11.78 7.94 -4.22
CA MET A 285 11.40 8.48 -2.92
C MET A 285 10.75 9.86 -3.04
N LYS A 286 11.27 10.72 -3.92
CA LYS A 286 10.66 12.02 -4.21
C LYS A 286 9.27 11.83 -4.83
N PHE A 287 9.11 10.90 -5.76
CA PHE A 287 7.80 10.57 -6.36
C PHE A 287 6.80 10.11 -5.28
N ALA A 288 7.17 9.14 -4.44
CA ALA A 288 6.31 8.67 -3.35
C ALA A 288 5.94 9.81 -2.37
N TYR A 289 6.88 10.69 -2.03
CA TYR A 289 6.63 11.85 -1.18
C TYR A 289 5.65 12.85 -1.80
N ILE A 290 5.81 13.19 -3.08
CA ILE A 290 4.88 14.07 -3.80
C ILE A 290 3.48 13.43 -3.84
N SER A 291 3.39 12.14 -4.17
CA SER A 291 2.13 11.38 -4.16
C SER A 291 1.46 11.37 -2.78
N PHE A 292 2.26 11.26 -1.72
CA PHE A 292 1.76 11.38 -0.35
C PHE A 292 1.19 12.78 -0.06
N CYS A 293 1.86 13.85 -0.49
CA CYS A 293 1.33 15.21 -0.36
C CYS A 293 0.02 15.39 -1.13
N ILE A 294 -0.06 14.88 -2.36
CA ILE A 294 -1.30 14.91 -3.17
C ILE A 294 -2.43 14.18 -2.45
N LYS A 295 -2.17 12.99 -1.92
CA LYS A 295 -3.14 12.22 -1.15
C LYS A 295 -3.70 13.02 0.04
N LEU A 296 -2.88 13.74 0.79
CA LEU A 296 -3.32 14.56 1.91
C LEU A 296 -4.22 15.72 1.46
N ILE A 297 -3.88 16.37 0.35
CA ILE A 297 -4.69 17.45 -0.25
C ILE A 297 -6.04 16.90 -0.70
N LEU A 298 -6.05 15.78 -1.42
CA LEU A 298 -7.28 15.14 -1.89
C LEU A 298 -8.23 14.78 -0.75
N GLN A 299 -7.73 14.33 0.40
CA GLN A 299 -8.57 14.04 1.57
C GLN A 299 -9.25 15.28 2.14
N VAL A 300 -8.64 16.45 2.05
CA VAL A 300 -9.29 17.72 2.42
C VAL A 300 -10.34 18.09 1.38
N VAL A 301 -10.01 17.97 0.09
CA VAL A 301 -10.90 18.33 -1.02
C VAL A 301 -12.17 17.48 -1.00
N ILE A 302 -12.04 16.15 -0.87
CA ILE A 302 -13.20 15.23 -0.84
C ILE A 302 -13.97 15.25 0.50
N ALA A 303 -13.50 15.95 1.52
CA ALA A 303 -14.31 16.22 2.72
C ALA A 303 -15.45 17.22 2.44
N TYR A 304 -15.39 18.01 1.35
CA TYR A 304 -16.49 18.88 0.95
C TYR A 304 -17.66 18.04 0.38
N PRO A 305 -18.92 18.21 0.86
CA PRO A 305 -20.04 17.30 0.56
C PRO A 305 -20.31 17.06 -0.92
N ASP A 306 -20.30 18.12 -1.74
CA ASP A 306 -20.57 17.98 -3.19
C ASP A 306 -19.45 17.18 -3.87
N LEU A 307 -18.20 17.45 -3.51
CA LEU A 307 -17.05 16.71 -4.06
C LEU A 307 -16.99 15.27 -3.54
N ALA A 308 -17.45 15.03 -2.32
CA ALA A 308 -17.63 13.69 -1.78
C ALA A 308 -18.61 12.88 -2.64
N SER A 309 -19.78 13.48 -2.98
CA SER A 309 -20.78 12.86 -3.85
C SER A 309 -20.20 12.55 -5.24
N VAL A 310 -19.49 13.49 -5.84
CA VAL A 310 -18.80 13.29 -7.13
C VAL A 310 -17.80 12.15 -7.07
N ALA A 311 -16.96 12.11 -6.02
CA ALA A 311 -15.94 11.07 -5.86
C ALA A 311 -16.54 9.66 -5.68
N LEU A 312 -17.72 9.55 -5.05
CA LEU A 312 -18.45 8.29 -4.90
C LEU A 312 -19.13 7.84 -6.20
N THR A 313 -19.76 8.78 -6.90
CA THR A 313 -20.55 8.47 -8.10
C THR A 313 -19.65 8.15 -9.28
N ILE A 314 -18.55 8.87 -9.44
CA ILE A 314 -17.61 8.68 -10.55
C ILE A 314 -16.50 7.71 -10.13
N ARG A 315 -16.68 6.45 -10.50
CA ARG A 315 -15.77 5.34 -10.14
C ARG A 315 -14.29 5.61 -10.49
N ASN A 316 -14.01 6.40 -11.51
CA ASN A 316 -12.67 6.78 -11.92
C ASN A 316 -11.87 7.44 -10.79
N TYR A 317 -12.50 8.35 -10.05
CA TYR A 317 -11.84 9.01 -8.90
C TYR A 317 -11.55 8.06 -7.76
N THR A 318 -12.48 7.15 -7.45
CA THR A 318 -12.27 6.13 -6.41
C THR A 318 -11.11 5.21 -6.78
N ILE A 319 -11.05 4.74 -8.04
CA ILE A 319 -9.95 3.89 -8.51
C ILE A 319 -8.62 4.64 -8.49
N ALA A 320 -8.60 5.90 -8.97
CA ALA A 320 -7.41 6.74 -8.94
C ALA A 320 -6.90 6.93 -7.50
N TYR A 321 -7.77 7.21 -6.54
CA TYR A 321 -7.36 7.36 -5.15
C TYR A 321 -6.73 6.08 -4.58
N PHE A 322 -7.29 4.90 -4.87
CA PHE A 322 -6.68 3.63 -4.46
C PHE A 322 -5.32 3.41 -5.13
N HIS A 323 -5.20 3.63 -6.42
CA HIS A 323 -3.95 3.50 -7.15
C HIS A 323 -2.90 4.51 -6.67
N LEU A 324 -3.28 5.75 -6.37
CA LEU A 324 -2.40 6.74 -5.76
C LEU A 324 -1.74 6.20 -4.48
N VAL A 325 -2.53 5.56 -3.60
CA VAL A 325 -2.00 5.02 -2.35
C VAL A 325 -1.20 3.74 -2.57
N PHE A 326 -1.75 2.77 -3.33
CA PHE A 326 -1.14 1.45 -3.52
C PHE A 326 0.06 1.48 -4.48
N LEU A 327 -0.06 2.18 -5.60
CA LEU A 327 0.98 2.20 -6.64
C LEU A 327 1.94 3.36 -6.42
N CYS A 328 1.42 4.60 -6.40
CA CYS A 328 2.29 5.78 -6.41
C CYS A 328 2.97 6.06 -5.06
N ILE A 329 2.36 5.68 -3.92
CA ILE A 329 2.98 5.82 -2.60
C ILE A 329 3.65 4.51 -2.19
N ALA A 330 2.86 3.45 -1.96
CA ALA A 330 3.37 2.24 -1.34
C ALA A 330 4.33 1.48 -2.27
N SER A 331 3.91 1.11 -3.48
CA SER A 331 4.75 0.31 -4.39
C SER A 331 6.00 1.07 -4.82
N VAL A 332 5.89 2.37 -5.13
CA VAL A 332 7.06 3.20 -5.49
C VAL A 332 8.07 3.26 -4.33
N PHE A 333 7.61 3.47 -3.09
CA PHE A 333 8.49 3.46 -1.93
C PHE A 333 9.13 2.09 -1.69
N LEU A 334 8.36 1.00 -1.80
CA LEU A 334 8.88 -0.36 -1.63
C LEU A 334 9.92 -0.71 -2.72
N PHE A 335 9.73 -0.25 -3.96
CA PHE A 335 10.76 -0.34 -5.00
C PHE A 335 12.01 0.49 -4.66
N ALA A 336 11.83 1.74 -4.21
CA ALA A 336 12.95 2.56 -3.77
C ALA A 336 13.76 1.88 -2.66
N TRP A 337 13.08 1.29 -1.68
CA TRP A 337 13.69 0.52 -0.60
C TRP A 337 14.45 -0.69 -1.12
N ASN A 338 13.82 -1.47 -1.98
CA ASN A 338 14.44 -2.67 -2.57
C ASN A 338 15.69 -2.32 -3.39
N VAL A 339 15.62 -1.28 -4.22
CA VAL A 339 16.77 -0.79 -4.99
C VAL A 339 17.91 -0.35 -4.09
N GLN A 340 17.61 0.32 -2.97
CA GLN A 340 18.64 0.84 -2.05
C GLN A 340 19.35 -0.26 -1.27
N PHE A 341 18.62 -1.23 -0.75
CA PHE A 341 19.14 -2.17 0.24
C PHE A 341 19.36 -3.60 -0.27
N ASN A 342 18.71 -4.01 -1.34
CA ASN A 342 18.81 -5.38 -1.86
C ASN A 342 20.03 -5.59 -2.77
N LYS A 343 20.97 -4.64 -2.87
CA LYS A 343 22.12 -4.75 -3.78
C LYS A 343 21.73 -5.36 -5.16
N LEU A 344 20.48 -5.14 -5.56
CA LEU A 344 20.11 -5.38 -6.93
C LEU A 344 21.14 -4.61 -7.73
N LYS A 345 22.08 -5.30 -8.37
CA LYS A 345 23.16 -4.69 -9.15
C LYS A 345 22.56 -4.00 -10.36
N LEU A 346 21.72 -2.98 -10.10
CA LEU A 346 21.19 -2.04 -11.08
C LEU A 346 22.31 -1.11 -11.62
N ILE A 347 23.57 -1.57 -11.55
CA ILE A 347 24.76 -0.78 -11.86
C ILE A 347 24.99 -0.65 -13.37
N GLN A 348 24.30 -1.43 -14.21
CA GLN A 348 24.40 -1.24 -15.65
C GLN A 348 23.34 -0.27 -16.17
N LYS A 349 23.74 0.63 -17.09
CA LYS A 349 22.94 1.73 -17.67
C LYS A 349 21.55 1.32 -18.20
N ASN A 350 21.34 0.02 -18.50
CA ASN A 350 20.08 -0.53 -18.99
C ASN A 350 19.23 -1.26 -17.93
N SER A 351 19.67 -1.36 -16.67
CA SER A 351 18.97 -2.12 -15.63
C SER A 351 17.79 -1.37 -14.99
N ASN A 352 17.65 -0.07 -15.26
CA ASN A 352 16.59 0.77 -14.70
C ASN A 352 15.33 0.84 -15.58
N THR A 353 15.36 0.24 -16.77
CA THR A 353 14.25 0.33 -17.75
C THR A 353 12.93 -0.13 -17.16
N GLY A 354 12.90 -1.25 -16.43
CA GLY A 354 11.69 -1.74 -15.78
C GLY A 354 11.10 -0.73 -14.79
N ILE A 355 11.94 -0.05 -14.01
CA ILE A 355 11.49 0.97 -13.04
C ILE A 355 10.97 2.23 -13.74
N TYR A 356 11.60 2.65 -14.83
CA TYR A 356 11.12 3.81 -15.61
C TYR A 356 9.79 3.50 -16.31
N VAL A 357 9.66 2.30 -16.91
CA VAL A 357 8.39 1.85 -17.51
C VAL A 357 7.30 1.77 -16.43
N PHE A 358 7.61 1.22 -15.26
CA PHE A 358 6.67 1.20 -14.13
C PHE A 358 6.19 2.60 -13.75
N SER A 359 7.13 3.51 -13.50
CA SER A 359 6.81 4.88 -13.06
C SER A 359 6.02 5.65 -14.10
N PHE A 360 6.37 5.50 -15.39
CA PHE A 360 5.63 6.10 -16.50
C PHE A 360 4.21 5.54 -16.59
N SER A 361 4.05 4.22 -16.55
CA SER A 361 2.74 3.56 -16.67
C SER A 361 1.79 3.96 -15.56
N ILE A 362 2.24 3.91 -14.29
CA ILE A 362 1.37 4.28 -13.16
C ILE A 362 0.98 5.76 -13.22
N LEU A 363 1.92 6.66 -13.54
CA LEU A 363 1.63 8.09 -13.64
C LEU A 363 0.61 8.37 -14.76
N SER A 364 0.81 7.73 -15.93
CA SER A 364 -0.09 7.90 -17.08
C SER A 364 -1.49 7.33 -16.80
N VAL A 365 -1.59 6.18 -16.12
CA VAL A 365 -2.87 5.60 -15.69
C VAL A 365 -3.59 6.54 -14.72
N GLU A 366 -2.89 7.10 -13.74
CA GLU A 366 -3.47 8.04 -12.78
C GLU A 366 -3.99 9.29 -13.46
N LEU A 367 -3.18 9.92 -14.32
CA LEU A 367 -3.57 11.11 -15.05
C LEU A 367 -4.80 10.85 -15.94
N LEU A 368 -4.84 9.69 -16.62
CA LEU A 368 -5.97 9.34 -17.48
C LEU A 368 -7.24 9.06 -16.67
N LEU A 369 -7.13 8.42 -15.50
CA LEU A 369 -8.28 8.21 -14.61
C LEU A 369 -8.86 9.54 -14.11
N PHE A 370 -8.00 10.47 -13.65
CA PHE A 370 -8.42 11.78 -13.21
C PHE A 370 -9.03 12.60 -14.37
N LEU A 371 -8.38 12.60 -15.53
CA LEU A 371 -8.91 13.28 -16.72
C LEU A 371 -10.29 12.76 -17.11
N GLN A 372 -10.45 11.45 -17.25
CA GLN A 372 -11.73 10.85 -17.60
C GLN A 372 -12.79 11.10 -16.53
N GLY A 373 -12.41 11.02 -15.24
CA GLY A 373 -13.31 11.38 -14.16
C GLY A 373 -13.80 12.83 -14.26
N THR A 374 -12.91 13.76 -14.61
CA THR A 374 -13.24 15.17 -14.79
C THR A 374 -14.14 15.41 -15.99
N LEU A 375 -13.89 14.74 -17.13
CA LEU A 375 -14.76 14.81 -18.31
C LEU A 375 -16.18 14.32 -18.01
N LEU A 376 -16.32 13.26 -17.23
CA LEU A 376 -17.62 12.76 -16.76
C LEU A 376 -18.29 13.76 -15.81
N TRP A 377 -17.54 14.36 -14.89
CA TRP A 377 -18.06 15.33 -13.93
C TRP A 377 -18.63 16.59 -14.60
N ILE A 378 -17.91 17.12 -15.60
CA ILE A 378 -18.36 18.31 -16.35
C ILE A 378 -19.37 18.00 -17.48
N GLY A 379 -19.81 16.73 -17.61
CA GLY A 379 -20.84 16.33 -18.57
C GLY A 379 -20.38 16.14 -20.02
N VAL A 380 -19.08 16.13 -20.28
CA VAL A 380 -18.51 15.88 -21.63
C VAL A 380 -18.66 14.41 -22.06
N GLY A 381 -18.64 13.49 -21.07
CA GLY A 381 -18.78 12.06 -21.34
C GLY A 381 -17.43 11.32 -21.46
N PHE A 382 -17.43 10.17 -22.15
CA PHE A 382 -16.22 9.38 -22.34
C PHE A 382 -15.35 9.93 -23.46
N MET A 383 -14.05 9.98 -23.19
CA MET A 383 -13.05 10.28 -24.21
C MET A 383 -13.01 9.17 -25.26
N THR A 384 -12.86 9.52 -26.53
CA THR A 384 -12.69 8.55 -27.62
C THR A 384 -11.49 7.65 -27.35
N PHE A 385 -11.64 6.35 -27.54
CA PHE A 385 -10.63 5.30 -27.26
C PHE A 385 -10.13 5.26 -25.79
N TYR A 386 -10.94 5.73 -24.83
CA TYR A 386 -10.55 5.70 -23.41
C TYR A 386 -10.19 4.30 -22.93
N TYR A 387 -11.01 3.29 -23.25
CA TYR A 387 -10.81 1.93 -22.76
C TYR A 387 -9.55 1.27 -23.35
N GLU A 388 -9.28 1.49 -24.64
CA GLU A 388 -8.08 1.02 -25.31
C GLU A 388 -6.82 1.68 -24.72
N LEU A 389 -6.88 2.99 -24.51
CA LEU A 389 -5.75 3.75 -23.98
C LEU A 389 -5.43 3.36 -22.52
N ILE A 390 -6.45 3.26 -21.66
CA ILE A 390 -6.23 2.85 -20.26
C ILE A 390 -5.69 1.41 -20.17
N PHE A 391 -6.15 0.50 -21.05
CA PHE A 391 -5.63 -0.85 -21.16
C PHE A 391 -4.15 -0.87 -21.55
N LEU A 392 -3.79 -0.17 -22.63
CA LEU A 392 -2.39 -0.09 -23.09
C LEU A 392 -1.44 0.47 -22.03
N LEU A 393 -1.84 1.54 -21.35
CA LEU A 393 -1.05 2.12 -20.26
C LEU A 393 -0.93 1.17 -19.06
N THR A 394 -2.02 0.46 -18.71
CA THR A 394 -2.01 -0.52 -17.62
C THR A 394 -1.13 -1.72 -17.94
N LEU A 395 -1.07 -2.17 -19.21
CA LEU A 395 -0.23 -3.27 -19.66
C LEU A 395 1.27 -3.02 -19.40
N GLY A 396 1.69 -1.77 -19.38
CA GLY A 396 3.06 -1.40 -19.02
C GLY A 396 3.45 -1.80 -17.59
N ILE A 397 2.48 -1.96 -16.66
CA ILE A 397 2.77 -2.34 -15.27
C ILE A 397 3.28 -3.80 -15.18
N PRO A 398 2.56 -4.84 -15.65
CA PRO A 398 3.09 -6.20 -15.60
C PRO A 398 4.36 -6.35 -16.45
N ILE A 399 4.46 -5.69 -17.60
CA ILE A 399 5.70 -5.69 -18.41
C ILE A 399 6.88 -5.17 -17.60
N SER A 400 6.69 -4.07 -16.87
CA SER A 400 7.75 -3.49 -16.04
C SER A 400 8.22 -4.44 -14.93
N ILE A 401 7.28 -5.13 -14.28
CA ILE A 401 7.60 -6.09 -13.21
C ILE A 401 8.36 -7.28 -13.77
N VAL A 402 7.96 -7.80 -14.93
CA VAL A 402 8.70 -8.85 -15.66
C VAL A 402 10.13 -8.39 -15.94
N LEU A 403 10.33 -7.18 -16.46
CA LEU A 403 11.65 -6.62 -16.71
C LEU A 403 12.48 -6.53 -15.42
N ILE A 404 11.88 -6.07 -14.31
CA ILE A 404 12.55 -6.00 -13.00
C ILE A 404 12.95 -7.40 -12.51
N ILE A 405 12.09 -8.41 -12.64
CA ILE A 405 12.38 -9.79 -12.22
C ILE A 405 13.52 -10.38 -13.07
N PHE A 406 13.47 -10.27 -14.41
CA PHE A 406 14.49 -10.81 -15.30
C PHE A 406 15.87 -10.16 -15.12
N GLN A 407 15.91 -8.86 -14.89
CA GLN A 407 17.15 -8.14 -14.57
C GLN A 407 17.82 -8.69 -13.32
N ASN A 408 17.02 -9.14 -12.33
CA ASN A 408 17.51 -9.75 -11.11
C ASN A 408 18.04 -11.19 -11.28
N ILE A 409 17.52 -11.96 -12.25
CA ILE A 409 17.93 -13.35 -12.49
C ILE A 409 19.27 -13.40 -13.23
N LYS A 410 19.47 -12.59 -14.27
CA LYS A 410 20.73 -12.56 -15.04
C LYS A 410 21.97 -12.30 -14.17
N HIS A 411 21.82 -11.52 -13.10
CA HIS A 411 22.95 -11.19 -12.23
C HIS A 411 23.27 -12.25 -11.15
N SER A 412 22.33 -13.12 -10.78
CA SER A 412 22.62 -14.23 -9.88
C SER A 412 23.50 -15.30 -10.57
N ASN A 413 23.33 -15.52 -11.87
CA ASN A 413 24.07 -16.55 -12.60
C ASN A 413 25.47 -16.13 -13.04
N PHE A 414 25.78 -14.84 -13.14
CA PHE A 414 27.12 -14.34 -13.47
C PHE A 414 28.01 -14.06 -12.24
N GLY A 415 27.44 -14.00 -11.04
CA GLY A 415 28.17 -13.76 -9.79
C GLY A 415 28.83 -15.02 -9.20
N ASP A 416 28.36 -16.21 -9.56
CA ASP A 416 28.87 -17.51 -9.06
C ASP A 416 29.93 -18.14 -9.98
N ILE A 417 30.19 -17.56 -11.17
CA ILE A 417 31.23 -18.07 -12.10
C ILE A 417 32.61 -17.44 -11.83
N ASN A 418 32.67 -16.36 -11.03
CA ASN A 418 33.92 -15.65 -10.72
C ASN A 418 34.29 -15.70 -9.22
N LYS A 419 33.96 -16.77 -8.52
CA LYS A 419 34.49 -17.05 -7.16
C LYS A 419 35.21 -18.36 -7.14
#